data_e1bd3fdebda364bff4f24abc66db0201
#
_entry.id   e1bd3fdebda364bff4f24abc66db0201
#
_cell.length_a   1.000
_cell.length_b   1.000
_cell.length_c   1.000
_cell.angle_alpha   90.00
_cell.angle_beta   90.00
_cell.angle_gamma   90.00
#
_symmetry.space_group_name_H-M   'P 1'
#
loop_
_entity.id
_entity.type
_entity.pdbx_description
1 polymer ?
#
loop_
_entity_poly.entity_id
_entity_poly.type
_entity_poly.pdbx_seq_one_letter_code
_entity_poly.pdbx_strand_id
1 'polypeptide(L)'
;MTPFPISMAQPARFAGIAPKACDVVVLGGGVIGVMTAWHLAMRGLKVVLCEKGRIAGEQSSRNWGWIRQQGRDTGELPIMVESLSIWKSLAVEFGAGLGFRQDGVLYLARTDAELDGFQDWIKAAAGHGLDTAMVSQRNAQSMLQGSVGPWLGGLFTPSDARAEPWQAVPMLAEGAVRRGAVIVETCAVRRLDRAGGKVSGVITEQGRIARKHQRQ
;
A
#
# COMPACT_ATOMS: atom_id res chain seq x y z
N MET A 1 -22.05 -13.97 -7.62
CA MET A 1 -20.75 -13.40 -7.15
C MET A 1 -20.46 -12.16 -7.95
N THR A 2 -20.36 -11.01 -7.31
CA THR A 2 -19.92 -9.78 -7.99
C THR A 2 -18.48 -9.99 -8.45
N PRO A 3 -18.13 -9.72 -9.72
CA PRO A 3 -16.76 -9.91 -10.18
C PRO A 3 -15.81 -8.99 -9.39
N PHE A 4 -14.61 -9.49 -9.12
CA PHE A 4 -13.59 -8.73 -8.40
C PHE A 4 -13.33 -7.40 -9.15
N PRO A 5 -13.18 -6.26 -8.45
CA PRO A 5 -13.09 -4.93 -9.09
C PRO A 5 -11.95 -4.80 -10.09
N ILE A 6 -10.86 -5.54 -9.92
CA ILE A 6 -9.72 -5.55 -10.84
C ILE A 6 -9.43 -6.99 -11.29
N SER A 7 -9.54 -7.23 -12.59
CA SER A 7 -9.29 -8.54 -13.19
C SER A 7 -8.77 -8.42 -14.62
N MET A 8 -8.26 -9.52 -15.17
CA MET A 8 -7.82 -9.58 -16.56
C MET A 8 -8.93 -9.36 -17.59
N ALA A 9 -10.20 -9.51 -17.20
CA ALA A 9 -11.35 -9.22 -18.07
C ALA A 9 -11.52 -7.73 -18.36
N GLN A 10 -10.90 -6.85 -17.56
CA GLN A 10 -10.94 -5.42 -17.78
C GLN A 10 -9.82 -4.98 -18.74
N PRO A 11 -10.03 -3.92 -19.55
CA PRO A 11 -8.98 -3.34 -20.36
C PRO A 11 -7.76 -2.94 -19.53
N ALA A 12 -6.57 -3.07 -20.11
CA ALA A 12 -5.35 -2.56 -19.49
C ALA A 12 -5.39 -1.02 -19.45
N ARG A 13 -5.13 -0.46 -18.27
CA ARG A 13 -4.99 1.01 -18.10
C ARG A 13 -3.65 1.51 -18.64
N PHE A 14 -2.63 0.69 -18.50
CA PHE A 14 -1.25 0.99 -18.86
C PHE A 14 -0.80 0.08 -20.01
N ALA A 15 -1.58 0.10 -21.10
CA ALA A 15 -1.30 -0.65 -22.33
C ALA A 15 -0.24 0.10 -23.14
N GLY A 16 1.02 -0.11 -22.83
CA GLY A 16 2.15 0.52 -23.52
C GLY A 16 3.17 -0.50 -24.00
N ILE A 17 4.14 -0.01 -24.77
CA ILE A 17 5.32 -0.80 -25.15
C ILE A 17 6.45 -0.50 -24.16
N ALA A 18 7.04 -1.53 -23.59
CA ALA A 18 8.17 -1.38 -22.70
C ALA A 18 9.36 -0.75 -23.43
N PRO A 19 10.03 0.27 -22.87
CA PRO A 19 11.21 0.87 -23.47
C PRO A 19 12.36 -0.14 -23.50
N LYS A 20 13.22 -0.02 -24.51
CA LYS A 20 14.36 -0.95 -24.71
C LYS A 20 15.43 -0.87 -23.61
N ALA A 21 15.46 0.23 -22.84
CA ALA A 21 16.42 0.43 -21.76
C ALA A 21 15.94 1.42 -20.72
N CYS A 22 16.33 1.19 -19.45
CA CYS A 22 16.01 2.05 -18.31
C CYS A 22 17.10 1.95 -17.22
N ASP A 23 17.00 2.76 -16.18
CA ASP A 23 17.90 2.69 -15.03
C ASP A 23 17.47 1.58 -14.06
N VAL A 24 16.14 1.45 -13.82
CA VAL A 24 15.55 0.47 -12.90
C VAL A 24 14.33 -0.18 -13.53
N VAL A 25 14.25 -1.51 -13.43
CA VAL A 25 13.01 -2.26 -13.69
C VAL A 25 12.39 -2.69 -12.36
N VAL A 26 11.14 -2.34 -12.14
CA VAL A 26 10.34 -2.79 -11.00
C VAL A 26 9.44 -3.93 -11.48
N LEU A 27 9.44 -5.05 -10.75
CA LEU A 27 8.67 -6.24 -11.07
C LEU A 27 7.43 -6.32 -10.17
N GLY A 28 6.25 -6.18 -10.78
CA GLY A 28 4.97 -6.28 -10.11
C GLY A 28 4.31 -4.93 -9.81
N GLY A 29 3.02 -4.85 -10.14
CA GLY A 29 2.16 -3.67 -10.04
C GLY A 29 1.29 -3.62 -8.78
N GLY A 30 1.71 -4.26 -7.69
CA GLY A 30 1.11 -4.05 -6.37
C GLY A 30 1.52 -2.71 -5.76
N VAL A 31 0.95 -2.36 -4.60
CA VAL A 31 1.22 -1.09 -3.91
C VAL A 31 2.71 -0.84 -3.69
N ILE A 32 3.47 -1.88 -3.31
CA ILE A 32 4.91 -1.77 -3.09
C ILE A 32 5.65 -1.42 -4.38
N GLY A 33 5.37 -2.12 -5.49
CA GLY A 33 6.01 -1.84 -6.78
C GLY A 33 5.65 -0.46 -7.32
N VAL A 34 4.37 -0.08 -7.23
CA VAL A 34 3.89 1.24 -7.66
C VAL A 34 4.59 2.35 -6.89
N MET A 35 4.64 2.26 -5.54
CA MET A 35 5.30 3.28 -4.72
C MET A 35 6.83 3.27 -4.90
N THR A 36 7.42 2.11 -5.14
CA THR A 36 8.84 2.03 -5.51
C THR A 36 9.10 2.78 -6.82
N ALA A 37 8.29 2.54 -7.86
CA ALA A 37 8.41 3.24 -9.13
C ALA A 37 8.20 4.75 -8.98
N TRP A 38 7.21 5.16 -8.17
CA TRP A 38 6.94 6.55 -7.81
C TRP A 38 8.18 7.25 -7.22
N HIS A 39 8.72 6.70 -6.14
CA HIS A 39 9.85 7.34 -5.44
C HIS A 39 11.13 7.34 -6.27
N LEU A 40 11.37 6.31 -7.08
CA LEU A 40 12.51 6.29 -7.99
C LEU A 40 12.37 7.31 -9.11
N ALA A 41 11.17 7.47 -9.69
CA ALA A 41 10.89 8.48 -10.70
C ALA A 41 11.06 9.90 -10.14
N MET A 42 10.60 10.16 -8.91
CA MET A 42 10.84 11.44 -8.22
C MET A 42 12.33 11.78 -8.04
N ARG A 43 13.19 10.76 -7.99
CA ARG A 43 14.66 10.93 -7.95
C ARG A 43 15.30 11.09 -9.34
N GLY A 44 14.48 11.23 -10.38
CA GLY A 44 14.94 11.43 -11.76
C GLY A 44 15.42 10.18 -12.48
N LEU A 45 15.21 8.99 -11.89
CA LEU A 45 15.58 7.73 -12.54
C LEU A 45 14.56 7.36 -13.62
N LYS A 46 15.05 6.76 -14.72
CA LYS A 46 14.20 6.17 -15.76
C LYS A 46 13.72 4.81 -15.28
N VAL A 47 12.49 4.75 -14.80
CA VAL A 47 11.89 3.56 -14.19
C VAL A 47 10.89 2.93 -15.14
N VAL A 48 10.96 1.60 -15.27
CA VAL A 48 9.93 0.79 -15.92
C VAL A 48 9.36 -0.19 -14.92
N LEU A 49 8.05 -0.14 -14.71
CA LEU A 49 7.33 -1.13 -13.93
C LEU A 49 6.65 -2.11 -14.88
N CYS A 50 6.98 -3.39 -14.76
CA CYS A 50 6.35 -4.48 -15.51
C CYS A 50 5.38 -5.25 -14.63
N GLU A 51 4.11 -5.28 -15.04
CA GLU A 51 3.06 -6.06 -14.38
C GLU A 51 2.55 -7.16 -15.31
N LYS A 52 2.48 -8.40 -14.82
CA LYS A 52 2.02 -9.56 -15.62
C LYS A 52 0.53 -9.48 -15.96
N GLY A 53 -0.25 -8.87 -15.07
CA GLY A 53 -1.69 -8.76 -15.15
C GLY A 53 -2.17 -7.31 -15.22
N ARG A 54 -2.85 -6.89 -14.16
CA ARG A 54 -3.36 -5.54 -13.96
C ARG A 54 -2.76 -4.93 -12.71
N ILE A 55 -2.54 -3.62 -12.71
CA ILE A 55 -2.15 -2.89 -11.49
C ILE A 55 -3.15 -3.20 -10.38
N ALA A 56 -2.64 -3.56 -9.21
CA ALA A 56 -3.40 -4.02 -8.04
C ALA A 56 -4.23 -5.30 -8.27
N GLY A 57 -4.07 -6.02 -9.35
CA GLY A 57 -4.89 -7.20 -9.70
C GLY A 57 -4.76 -8.39 -8.75
N GLU A 58 -3.77 -8.39 -7.87
CA GLU A 58 -3.50 -9.46 -6.90
C GLU A 58 -3.77 -8.99 -5.45
N GLN A 59 -2.83 -9.19 -4.54
CA GLN A 59 -3.01 -8.95 -3.10
C GLN A 59 -3.36 -7.49 -2.75
N SER A 60 -2.85 -6.53 -3.51
CA SER A 60 -3.04 -5.10 -3.20
C SER A 60 -4.47 -4.59 -3.34
N SER A 61 -5.37 -5.32 -3.99
CA SER A 61 -6.80 -5.02 -4.03
C SER A 61 -7.66 -6.01 -3.23
N ARG A 62 -7.03 -7.00 -2.59
CA ARG A 62 -7.71 -8.08 -1.87
C ARG A 62 -7.53 -8.01 -0.36
N ASN A 63 -7.18 -6.83 0.15
CA ASN A 63 -7.03 -6.55 1.58
C ASN A 63 -8.13 -5.59 2.05
N TRP A 64 -8.18 -5.36 3.34
CA TRP A 64 -9.20 -4.50 3.97
C TRP A 64 -8.92 -2.99 3.85
N GLY A 65 -7.79 -2.62 3.25
CA GLY A 65 -7.40 -1.22 3.07
C GLY A 65 -6.98 -0.51 4.34
N TRP A 66 -6.71 -1.19 5.42
CA TRP A 66 -6.32 -0.58 6.69
C TRP A 66 -4.96 0.09 6.59
N ILE A 67 -4.93 1.33 7.03
CA ILE A 67 -3.74 2.15 7.23
C ILE A 67 -3.68 2.41 8.73
N ARG A 68 -3.08 1.48 9.47
CA ARG A 68 -3.17 1.45 10.92
C ARG A 68 -1.82 1.34 11.61
N GLN A 69 -1.75 1.95 12.77
CA GLN A 69 -0.65 1.86 13.74
C GLN A 69 -1.05 0.93 14.88
N GLN A 70 -2.34 0.96 15.28
CA GLN A 70 -2.88 0.18 16.40
C GLN A 70 -2.61 -1.30 16.25
N GLY A 71 -2.12 -1.94 17.32
CA GLY A 71 -1.89 -3.39 17.38
C GLY A 71 -0.77 -3.89 16.47
N ARG A 72 0.15 -3.00 16.03
CA ARG A 72 1.37 -3.39 15.33
C ARG A 72 2.46 -3.77 16.32
N ASP A 73 3.43 -4.57 15.84
CA ASP A 73 4.67 -4.76 16.56
C ASP A 73 5.36 -3.40 16.79
N THR A 74 5.93 -3.21 17.98
CA THR A 74 6.53 -1.91 18.33
C THR A 74 7.72 -1.56 17.45
N GLY A 75 8.44 -2.55 16.94
CA GLY A 75 9.52 -2.35 15.96
C GLY A 75 9.04 -1.84 14.60
N GLU A 76 7.77 -2.08 14.25
CA GLU A 76 7.15 -1.57 13.02
C GLU A 76 6.60 -0.14 13.18
N LEU A 77 6.34 0.33 14.40
CA LEU A 77 5.65 1.60 14.64
C LEU A 77 6.30 2.81 13.96
N PRO A 78 7.63 2.98 13.96
CA PRO A 78 8.24 4.12 13.28
C PRO A 78 7.87 4.21 11.81
N ILE A 79 7.91 3.08 11.09
CA ILE A 79 7.56 3.05 9.66
C ILE A 79 6.04 3.19 9.44
N MET A 80 5.22 2.73 10.38
CA MET A 80 3.76 2.90 10.30
C MET A 80 3.35 4.36 10.49
N VAL A 81 3.97 5.06 11.44
CA VAL A 81 3.75 6.50 11.67
C VAL A 81 4.14 7.31 10.43
N GLU A 82 5.31 7.04 9.85
CA GLU A 82 5.75 7.66 8.60
C GLU A 82 4.80 7.35 7.44
N SER A 83 4.40 6.08 7.30
CA SER A 83 3.45 5.64 6.28
C SER A 83 2.12 6.40 6.36
N LEU A 84 1.56 6.57 7.57
CA LEU A 84 0.33 7.33 7.76
C LEU A 84 0.50 8.80 7.35
N SER A 85 1.64 9.42 7.66
CA SER A 85 1.96 10.78 7.23
C SER A 85 2.00 10.90 5.71
N ILE A 86 2.62 9.93 5.02
CA ILE A 86 2.65 9.86 3.56
C ILE A 86 1.22 9.72 3.00
N TRP A 87 0.39 8.84 3.57
CA TRP A 87 -0.99 8.67 3.14
C TRP A 87 -1.83 9.95 3.27
N LYS A 88 -1.65 10.72 4.35
CA LYS A 88 -2.29 12.04 4.53
C LYS A 88 -1.88 13.01 3.42
N SER A 89 -0.61 13.05 3.07
CA SER A 89 -0.10 13.89 1.98
C SER A 89 -0.66 13.46 0.62
N LEU A 90 -0.72 12.15 0.36
CA LEU A 90 -1.33 11.60 -0.85
C LEU A 90 -2.84 11.92 -0.91
N ALA A 91 -3.55 11.87 0.21
CA ALA A 91 -4.97 12.22 0.27
C ALA A 91 -5.22 13.70 -0.07
N VAL A 92 -4.30 14.59 0.30
CA VAL A 92 -4.36 16.00 -0.14
C VAL A 92 -4.13 16.11 -1.65
N GLU A 93 -3.18 15.36 -2.21
CA GLU A 93 -2.85 15.43 -3.65
C GLU A 93 -3.96 14.84 -4.53
N PHE A 94 -4.54 13.69 -4.14
CA PHE A 94 -5.47 12.92 -4.98
C PHE A 94 -6.93 13.08 -4.57
N GLY A 95 -7.21 13.72 -3.45
CA GLY A 95 -8.57 13.93 -2.95
C GLY A 95 -9.32 12.61 -2.73
N ALA A 96 -10.59 12.59 -3.13
CA ALA A 96 -11.48 11.44 -2.98
C ALA A 96 -11.03 10.18 -3.78
N GLY A 97 -10.12 10.34 -4.75
CA GLY A 97 -9.70 9.26 -5.65
C GLY A 97 -9.02 8.08 -4.96
N LEU A 98 -8.46 8.29 -3.76
CA LEU A 98 -7.87 7.21 -2.97
C LEU A 98 -8.90 6.45 -2.11
N GLY A 99 -10.10 7.00 -1.92
CA GLY A 99 -11.04 6.50 -0.92
C GLY A 99 -10.46 6.57 0.51
N PHE A 100 -9.49 7.48 0.74
CA PHE A 100 -8.86 7.65 2.05
C PHE A 100 -9.82 8.28 3.04
N ARG A 101 -9.94 7.64 4.22
CA ARG A 101 -10.72 8.14 5.34
C ARG A 101 -9.98 7.87 6.64
N GLN A 102 -9.94 8.89 7.50
CA GLN A 102 -9.36 8.81 8.84
C GLN A 102 -10.51 8.77 9.86
N ASP A 103 -11.14 7.61 9.94
CA ASP A 103 -12.28 7.36 10.82
C ASP A 103 -11.85 6.65 12.14
N GLY A 104 -10.56 6.34 12.28
CA GLY A 104 -9.98 5.60 13.39
C GLY A 104 -10.15 4.09 13.26
N VAL A 105 -9.47 3.37 14.18
CA VAL A 105 -9.60 1.91 14.34
C VAL A 105 -9.96 1.60 15.77
N LEU A 106 -11.04 0.84 15.96
CA LEU A 106 -11.51 0.36 17.25
C LEU A 106 -11.33 -1.15 17.36
N TYR A 107 -10.58 -1.59 18.38
CA TYR A 107 -10.55 -2.99 18.81
C TYR A 107 -11.44 -3.15 20.04
N LEU A 108 -12.22 -4.21 20.07
CA LEU A 108 -13.18 -4.50 21.12
C LEU A 108 -12.71 -5.64 21.99
N ALA A 109 -12.89 -5.52 23.31
CA ALA A 109 -12.61 -6.55 24.27
C ALA A 109 -13.90 -7.21 24.79
N ARG A 110 -13.87 -8.51 24.89
CA ARG A 110 -14.93 -9.35 25.51
C ARG A 110 -14.51 -9.89 26.86
N THR A 111 -13.22 -9.86 27.16
CA THR A 111 -12.62 -10.39 28.38
C THR A 111 -11.70 -9.36 29.01
N ASP A 112 -11.49 -9.48 30.33
CA ASP A 112 -10.53 -8.63 31.06
C ASP A 112 -9.10 -8.87 30.53
N ALA A 113 -8.75 -10.10 30.17
CA ALA A 113 -7.44 -10.41 29.61
C ALA A 113 -7.17 -9.67 28.27
N GLU A 114 -8.21 -9.44 27.46
CA GLU A 114 -8.07 -8.62 26.23
C GLU A 114 -7.86 -7.14 26.59
N LEU A 115 -8.55 -6.62 27.60
CA LEU A 115 -8.33 -5.25 28.10
C LEU A 115 -6.92 -5.08 28.65
N ASP A 116 -6.43 -6.02 29.45
CA ASP A 116 -5.07 -6.02 29.97
C ASP A 116 -4.03 -6.04 28.83
N GLY A 117 -4.26 -6.88 27.82
CA GLY A 117 -3.41 -6.92 26.62
C GLY A 117 -3.39 -5.59 25.85
N PHE A 118 -4.51 -4.87 25.78
CA PHE A 118 -4.56 -3.52 25.18
C PHE A 118 -3.78 -2.50 25.98
N GLN A 119 -3.89 -2.55 27.32
CA GLN A 119 -3.10 -1.68 28.20
C GLN A 119 -1.61 -1.93 28.08
N ASP A 120 -1.19 -3.20 27.99
CA ASP A 120 0.22 -3.56 27.85
C ASP A 120 0.76 -3.11 26.49
N TRP A 121 -0.05 -3.23 25.43
CA TRP A 121 0.34 -2.71 24.13
C TRP A 121 0.51 -1.18 24.14
N ILE A 122 -0.38 -0.41 24.81
CA ILE A 122 -0.23 1.05 24.97
C ILE A 122 1.09 1.39 25.66
N LYS A 123 1.43 0.66 26.76
CA LYS A 123 2.70 0.86 27.46
C LYS A 123 3.90 0.60 26.54
N ALA A 124 3.86 -0.51 25.80
CA ALA A 124 4.92 -0.88 24.86
C ALA A 124 5.06 0.09 23.69
N ALA A 125 3.95 0.67 23.22
CA ALA A 125 3.92 1.66 22.14
C ALA A 125 4.22 3.10 22.63
N ALA A 126 4.43 3.31 23.93
CA ALA A 126 4.76 4.62 24.48
C ALA A 126 6.01 5.19 23.83
N GLY A 127 6.02 6.49 23.57
CA GLY A 127 7.14 7.18 22.89
C GLY A 127 7.04 7.27 21.37
N HIS A 128 6.08 6.58 20.74
CA HIS A 128 5.85 6.68 19.28
C HIS A 128 4.85 7.77 18.88
N GLY A 129 4.30 8.52 19.86
CA GLY A 129 3.41 9.66 19.60
C GLY A 129 2.03 9.27 19.08
N LEU A 130 1.55 8.07 19.42
CA LEU A 130 0.23 7.60 19.03
C LEU A 130 -0.86 8.24 19.89
N ASP A 131 -2.02 8.52 19.30
CA ASP A 131 -3.23 9.01 19.98
C ASP A 131 -4.15 7.86 20.46
N THR A 132 -3.60 6.68 20.61
CA THR A 132 -4.31 5.48 21.06
C THR A 132 -4.70 5.57 22.52
N ALA A 133 -5.95 5.27 22.82
CA ALA A 133 -6.48 5.25 24.19
C ALA A 133 -7.44 4.09 24.43
N MET A 134 -7.52 3.68 25.70
CA MET A 134 -8.61 2.78 26.14
C MET A 134 -9.94 3.51 26.06
N VAL A 135 -10.99 2.82 25.63
CA VAL A 135 -12.37 3.30 25.65
C VAL A 135 -13.21 2.43 26.57
N SER A 136 -14.07 3.08 27.33
CA SER A 136 -15.01 2.39 28.24
C SER A 136 -16.04 1.59 27.45
N GLN A 137 -16.69 0.63 28.11
CA GLN A 137 -17.83 -0.11 27.57
C GLN A 137 -18.88 0.80 26.92
N ARG A 138 -19.29 1.85 27.65
CA ARG A 138 -20.28 2.82 27.17
C ARG A 138 -19.83 3.51 25.88
N ASN A 139 -18.59 3.96 25.84
CA ASN A 139 -18.04 4.65 24.67
C ASN A 139 -17.87 3.69 23.47
N ALA A 140 -17.35 2.49 23.71
CA ALA A 140 -17.26 1.47 22.67
C ALA A 140 -18.64 1.15 22.08
N GLN A 141 -19.64 0.98 22.92
CA GLN A 141 -21.01 0.71 22.48
C GLN A 141 -21.60 1.87 21.66
N SER A 142 -21.33 3.13 22.03
CA SER A 142 -21.83 4.30 21.28
C SER A 142 -21.19 4.47 19.92
N MET A 143 -19.97 3.96 19.72
CA MET A 143 -19.27 3.98 18.43
C MET A 143 -19.77 2.88 17.47
N LEU A 144 -20.51 1.89 17.98
CA LEU A 144 -20.95 0.72 17.24
C LEU A 144 -22.45 0.76 16.97
N GLN A 145 -22.85 1.40 15.89
CA GLN A 145 -24.25 1.40 15.48
C GLN A 145 -24.72 -0.02 15.10
N GLY A 146 -25.78 -0.48 15.81
CA GLY A 146 -26.40 -1.78 15.51
C GLY A 146 -25.63 -3.01 16.00
N SER A 147 -24.51 -2.86 16.69
CA SER A 147 -23.79 -3.99 17.28
C SER A 147 -24.37 -4.33 18.67
N VAL A 148 -24.76 -5.59 18.84
CA VAL A 148 -25.21 -6.16 20.13
C VAL A 148 -24.12 -7.12 20.58
N GLY A 149 -23.36 -6.77 21.59
CA GLY A 149 -22.33 -7.65 22.12
C GLY A 149 -21.95 -7.32 23.56
N PRO A 150 -21.48 -8.30 24.32
CA PRO A 150 -21.00 -8.08 25.68
C PRO A 150 -19.59 -7.48 25.64
N TRP A 151 -19.46 -6.29 25.07
CA TRP A 151 -18.18 -5.59 25.01
C TRP A 151 -17.87 -4.99 26.38
N LEU A 152 -16.68 -5.27 26.93
CA LEU A 152 -16.21 -4.71 28.20
C LEU A 152 -15.55 -3.33 27.98
N GLY A 153 -15.12 -3.04 26.79
CA GLY A 153 -14.43 -1.83 26.40
C GLY A 153 -13.67 -2.03 25.10
N GLY A 154 -12.66 -1.21 24.87
CA GLY A 154 -11.86 -1.34 23.67
C GLY A 154 -10.59 -0.48 23.67
N LEU A 155 -9.89 -0.57 22.57
CA LEU A 155 -8.74 0.25 22.23
C LEU A 155 -9.07 1.05 20.99
N PHE A 156 -8.91 2.36 21.02
CA PHE A 156 -9.23 3.24 19.88
C PHE A 156 -8.05 4.13 19.51
N THR A 157 -7.75 4.17 18.23
CA THR A 157 -6.74 5.07 17.65
C THR A 157 -7.42 5.97 16.63
N PRO A 158 -7.75 7.22 17.00
CA PRO A 158 -8.45 8.16 16.11
C PRO A 158 -7.70 8.45 14.81
N SER A 159 -6.36 8.50 14.88
CA SER A 159 -5.52 8.83 13.72
C SER A 159 -5.40 7.70 12.69
N ASP A 160 -5.74 6.47 13.04
CA ASP A 160 -5.72 5.37 12.09
C ASP A 160 -6.75 5.58 10.97
N ALA A 161 -6.47 5.03 9.81
CA ALA A 161 -7.20 5.32 8.59
C ALA A 161 -7.47 4.06 7.75
N ARG A 162 -8.19 4.26 6.66
CA ARG A 162 -8.35 3.29 5.58
C ARG A 162 -8.27 3.98 4.22
N ALA A 163 -8.00 3.21 3.19
CA ALA A 163 -8.17 3.60 1.80
C ALA A 163 -8.89 2.49 1.03
N GLU A 164 -9.41 2.80 -0.15
CA GLU A 164 -10.01 1.80 -1.02
C GLU A 164 -8.95 1.20 -1.95
N PRO A 165 -8.44 -0.02 -1.68
CA PRO A 165 -7.23 -0.52 -2.35
C PRO A 165 -7.35 -0.59 -3.87
N TRP A 166 -8.53 -0.97 -4.38
CA TRP A 166 -8.81 -1.04 -5.83
C TRP A 166 -8.95 0.33 -6.53
N GLN A 167 -9.07 1.41 -5.76
CA GLN A 167 -9.04 2.78 -6.26
C GLN A 167 -7.67 3.40 -6.04
N ALA A 168 -7.14 3.27 -4.83
CA ALA A 168 -5.91 3.92 -4.41
C ALA A 168 -4.71 3.48 -5.25
N VAL A 169 -4.49 2.17 -5.43
CA VAL A 169 -3.26 1.69 -6.09
C VAL A 169 -3.22 2.05 -7.58
N PRO A 170 -4.30 1.92 -8.37
CA PRO A 170 -4.31 2.44 -9.74
C PRO A 170 -4.11 3.96 -9.82
N MET A 171 -4.69 4.74 -8.90
CA MET A 171 -4.51 6.19 -8.83
C MET A 171 -3.05 6.56 -8.53
N LEU A 172 -2.40 5.86 -7.60
CA LEU A 172 -0.99 6.02 -7.30
C LEU A 172 -0.11 5.64 -8.50
N ALA A 173 -0.49 4.62 -9.27
CA ALA A 173 0.21 4.26 -10.51
C ALA A 173 0.13 5.38 -11.56
N GLU A 174 -1.03 6.01 -11.74
CA GLU A 174 -1.16 7.20 -12.59
C GLU A 174 -0.26 8.35 -12.08
N GLY A 175 -0.20 8.53 -10.77
CA GLY A 175 0.70 9.49 -10.15
C GLY A 175 2.19 9.20 -10.40
N ALA A 176 2.59 7.93 -10.41
CA ALA A 176 3.94 7.53 -10.76
C ALA A 176 4.25 7.83 -12.24
N VAL A 177 3.28 7.60 -13.14
CA VAL A 177 3.42 7.93 -14.57
C VAL A 177 3.58 9.45 -14.74
N ARG A 178 2.77 10.27 -14.06
CA ARG A 178 2.94 11.74 -14.09
C ARG A 178 4.32 12.21 -13.63
N ARG A 179 5.02 11.40 -12.83
CA ARG A 179 6.39 11.64 -12.37
C ARG A 179 7.47 11.04 -13.27
N GLY A 180 7.07 10.46 -14.40
CA GLY A 180 7.99 9.93 -15.42
C GLY A 180 8.29 8.43 -15.33
N ALA A 181 7.62 7.68 -14.45
CA ALA A 181 7.68 6.22 -14.51
C ALA A 181 6.93 5.70 -15.75
N VAL A 182 7.46 4.66 -16.38
CA VAL A 182 6.74 3.90 -17.41
C VAL A 182 6.15 2.66 -16.75
N ILE A 183 4.84 2.51 -16.83
CA ILE A 183 4.13 1.32 -16.32
C ILE A 183 3.57 0.54 -17.50
N VAL A 184 3.78 -0.78 -17.51
CA VAL A 184 3.31 -1.66 -18.57
C VAL A 184 2.61 -2.86 -17.96
N GLU A 185 1.31 -2.95 -18.19
CA GLU A 185 0.48 -4.11 -17.87
C GLU A 185 0.57 -5.19 -18.96
N THR A 186 0.16 -6.43 -18.65
CA THR A 186 0.31 -7.58 -19.54
C THR A 186 1.73 -7.73 -20.07
N CYS A 187 2.70 -7.48 -19.21
CA CYS A 187 4.13 -7.52 -19.50
C CYS A 187 4.86 -8.36 -18.44
N ALA A 188 4.75 -9.68 -18.53
CA ALA A 188 5.43 -10.56 -17.58
C ALA A 188 6.94 -10.59 -17.83
N VAL A 189 7.71 -10.39 -16.76
CA VAL A 189 9.15 -10.64 -16.76
C VAL A 189 9.38 -12.14 -16.60
N ARG A 190 10.04 -12.75 -17.59
CA ARG A 190 10.26 -14.20 -17.64
C ARG A 190 11.58 -14.62 -17.02
N ARG A 191 12.61 -13.76 -17.12
CA ARG A 191 13.93 -14.03 -16.53
C ARG A 191 14.77 -12.77 -16.41
N LEU A 192 15.76 -12.82 -15.53
CA LEU A 192 16.83 -11.82 -15.48
C LEU A 192 17.80 -12.08 -16.63
N ASP A 193 18.20 -11.00 -17.28
CA ASP A 193 19.32 -11.03 -18.23
C ASP A 193 20.61 -10.71 -17.49
N ARG A 194 21.67 -11.50 -17.76
CA ARG A 194 22.95 -11.39 -17.06
C ARG A 194 24.09 -11.31 -18.04
N ALA A 195 25.06 -10.46 -17.77
CA ALA A 195 26.34 -10.35 -18.48
C ALA A 195 27.45 -10.14 -17.45
N GLY A 196 28.55 -10.90 -17.56
CA GLY A 196 29.68 -10.79 -16.64
C GLY A 196 29.32 -11.02 -15.16
N GLY A 197 28.39 -11.95 -14.87
CA GLY A 197 27.93 -12.24 -13.50
C GLY A 197 26.97 -11.22 -12.88
N LYS A 198 26.67 -10.11 -13.56
CA LYS A 198 25.80 -9.01 -13.09
C LYS A 198 24.49 -9.00 -13.86
N VAL A 199 23.43 -8.44 -13.23
CA VAL A 199 22.15 -8.19 -13.91
C VAL A 199 22.36 -7.06 -14.93
N SER A 200 22.11 -7.36 -16.21
CA SER A 200 22.22 -6.43 -17.34
C SER A 200 20.86 -6.00 -17.91
N GLY A 201 19.78 -6.60 -17.42
CA GLY A 201 18.43 -6.30 -17.87
C GLY A 201 17.44 -7.39 -17.47
N VAL A 202 16.28 -7.36 -18.10
CA VAL A 202 15.23 -8.38 -17.96
C VAL A 202 14.72 -8.78 -19.35
N ILE A 203 14.20 -10.01 -19.45
CA ILE A 203 13.48 -10.50 -20.62
C ILE A 203 12.01 -10.56 -20.28
N THR A 204 11.21 -9.83 -21.04
CA THR A 204 9.76 -9.78 -20.91
C THR A 204 9.08 -10.42 -22.11
N GLU A 205 7.76 -10.54 -22.08
CA GLU A 205 6.94 -10.96 -23.22
C GLU A 205 7.01 -9.97 -24.39
N GLN A 206 7.33 -8.69 -24.11
CA GLN A 206 7.50 -7.65 -25.12
C GLN A 206 8.95 -7.48 -25.60
N GLY A 207 9.86 -8.33 -25.14
CA GLY A 207 11.27 -8.28 -25.48
C GLY A 207 12.18 -7.91 -24.32
N ARG A 208 13.43 -7.59 -24.65
CA ARG A 208 14.47 -7.27 -23.66
C ARG A 208 14.41 -5.80 -23.24
N ILE A 209 14.48 -5.56 -21.93
CA ILE A 209 14.73 -4.24 -21.35
C ILE A 209 16.14 -4.24 -20.75
N ALA A 210 17.06 -3.48 -21.34
CA ALA A 210 18.44 -3.39 -20.89
C ALA A 210 18.59 -2.38 -19.74
N ARG A 211 19.51 -2.64 -18.83
CA ARG A 211 20.00 -1.63 -17.90
C ARG A 211 20.81 -0.58 -18.65
N LYS A 212 20.52 0.69 -18.48
CA LYS A 212 21.42 1.75 -18.95
C LYS A 212 22.71 1.71 -18.16
N HIS A 213 23.86 1.70 -18.86
CA HIS A 213 25.12 1.98 -18.20
C HIS A 213 25.09 3.43 -17.73
N GLN A 214 25.28 3.67 -16.44
CA GLN A 214 25.61 5.03 -15.97
C GLN A 214 26.90 5.41 -16.68
N ARG A 215 26.85 6.48 -17.48
CA ARG A 215 28.09 7.13 -17.90
C ARG A 215 28.72 7.70 -16.61
N GLN A 216 29.92 7.21 -16.30
CA GLN A 216 30.76 7.81 -15.28
C GLN A 216 31.04 9.27 -15.60
#